data_9d4d6a217cb8ea2ba3ff3c15b13b8254
#
_entry.id   9d4d6a217cb8ea2ba3ff3c15b13b8254
#
_cell.length_a   1.000
_cell.length_b   1.000
_cell.length_c   1.000
_cell.angle_alpha   90.00
_cell.angle_beta   90.00
_cell.angle_gamma   90.00
#
_symmetry.space_group_name_H-M   'P 1'
#
loop_
_entity.id
_entity.type
_entity.pdbx_description
1 polymer ?
#
loop_
_entity_poly.entity_id
_entity_poly.type
_entity_poly.pdbx_seq_one_letter_code
_entity_poly.pdbx_strand_id
1 'polypeptide(L)'
;TAAVKVRRFIAVDDCGVRINPMIVDGQIHGGLAEGIGIALMEVITFDEEGNCLNGSFMDYLIPTALECPDFELGETVTPCPHHPLGAKGVGESPNVGSPPAIVNAIIDALHETHGVDHVDMPCTPARVWAAMQGRAEPPQ
;
A
#
# COMPACT_ATOMS: atom_id res chain seq x y z
N THR A 1 -1.15 7.55 19.80
CA THR A 1 -1.58 8.32 18.62
C THR A 1 -2.22 7.45 17.54
N ALA A 2 -2.06 6.13 17.56
CA ALA A 2 -2.49 5.19 16.52
C ALA A 2 -1.97 5.50 15.09
N ALA A 3 -0.96 6.35 14.96
CA ALA A 3 -0.30 6.60 13.69
C ALA A 3 0.57 5.39 13.32
N VAL A 4 0.40 4.90 12.10
CA VAL A 4 1.19 3.81 11.55
C VAL A 4 2.42 4.37 10.85
N LYS A 5 3.57 3.75 11.05
CA LYS A 5 4.79 4.04 10.32
C LYS A 5 5.39 2.75 9.77
N VAL A 6 5.48 2.66 8.45
CA VAL A 6 6.20 1.57 7.79
C VAL A 6 7.69 1.77 8.01
N ARG A 7 8.32 0.88 8.78
CA ARG A 7 9.75 1.00 9.15
C ARG A 7 10.67 0.31 8.13
N ARG A 8 10.18 -0.74 7.51
CA ARG A 8 10.92 -1.56 6.57
C ARG A 8 9.94 -2.21 5.62
N PHE A 9 10.26 -2.25 4.33
CA PHE A 9 9.48 -2.95 3.33
C PHE A 9 10.43 -3.71 2.40
N ILE A 10 10.21 -5.01 2.29
CA ILE A 10 10.96 -5.88 1.39
C ILE A 10 9.99 -6.34 0.31
N ALA A 11 10.34 -6.14 -0.96
CA ALA A 11 9.55 -6.59 -2.09
C ALA A 11 10.40 -7.50 -2.99
N VAL A 12 9.85 -8.65 -3.34
CA VAL A 12 10.46 -9.58 -4.29
C VAL A 12 9.47 -9.79 -5.43
N ASP A 13 9.82 -9.29 -6.60
CA ASP A 13 8.96 -9.33 -7.79
C ASP A 13 9.51 -10.26 -8.85
N ASP A 14 8.62 -10.91 -9.61
CA ASP A 14 8.94 -11.69 -10.79
C ASP A 14 8.28 -11.09 -12.03
N CYS A 15 9.03 -10.32 -12.78
CA CYS A 15 8.61 -9.82 -14.09
C CYS A 15 9.25 -10.56 -15.27
N GLY A 16 9.69 -11.80 -15.06
CA GLY A 16 10.43 -12.56 -16.04
C GLY A 16 11.81 -11.95 -16.31
N VAL A 17 12.23 -11.94 -17.56
CA VAL A 17 13.50 -11.32 -17.93
C VAL A 17 13.38 -9.80 -17.88
N ARG A 18 14.20 -9.17 -17.04
CA ARG A 18 14.21 -7.70 -16.87
C ARG A 18 14.96 -7.04 -18.03
N ILE A 19 14.22 -6.42 -18.96
CA ILE A 19 14.80 -5.76 -20.14
C ILE A 19 15.61 -4.53 -19.72
N ASN A 20 15.10 -3.74 -18.79
CA ASN A 20 15.79 -2.59 -18.21
C ASN A 20 15.62 -2.60 -16.68
N PRO A 21 16.60 -3.09 -15.92
CA PRO A 21 16.52 -3.18 -14.47
C PRO A 21 16.21 -1.86 -13.77
N MET A 22 16.81 -0.76 -14.20
CA MET A 22 16.58 0.57 -13.59
C MET A 22 15.13 1.02 -13.73
N ILE A 23 14.51 0.79 -14.90
CA ILE A 23 13.08 1.14 -15.10
C ILE A 23 12.20 0.21 -14.28
N VAL A 24 12.51 -1.08 -14.22
CA VAL A 24 11.76 -2.04 -13.40
C VAL A 24 11.80 -1.65 -11.93
N ASP A 25 12.98 -1.34 -11.39
CA ASP A 25 13.12 -0.89 -10.00
C ASP A 25 12.34 0.41 -9.76
N GLY A 26 12.36 1.35 -10.70
CA GLY A 26 11.57 2.58 -10.62
C GLY A 26 10.05 2.31 -10.57
N GLN A 27 9.54 1.35 -11.36
CA GLN A 27 8.14 0.93 -11.32
C GLN A 27 7.80 0.28 -9.96
N ILE A 28 8.68 -0.56 -9.44
CA ILE A 28 8.46 -1.21 -8.14
C ILE A 28 8.43 -0.17 -7.03
N HIS A 29 9.39 0.75 -6.97
CA HIS A 29 9.39 1.84 -5.99
C HIS A 29 8.10 2.68 -6.04
N GLY A 30 7.68 3.05 -7.24
CA GLY A 30 6.47 3.84 -7.45
C GLY A 30 5.20 3.11 -6.97
N GLY A 31 5.04 1.83 -7.34
CA GLY A 31 3.88 1.04 -6.93
C GLY A 31 3.86 0.73 -5.43
N LEU A 32 5.02 0.55 -4.78
CA LEU A 32 5.09 0.40 -3.33
C LEU A 32 4.69 1.70 -2.61
N ALA A 33 5.12 2.85 -3.11
CA ALA A 33 4.72 4.15 -2.56
C ALA A 33 3.21 4.38 -2.71
N GLU A 34 2.64 4.09 -3.88
CA GLU A 34 1.19 4.14 -4.11
C GLU A 34 0.44 3.22 -3.15
N GLY A 35 0.92 1.99 -2.97
CA GLY A 35 0.31 1.04 -2.04
C GLY A 35 0.34 1.48 -0.58
N ILE A 36 1.36 2.23 -0.15
CA ILE A 36 1.39 2.89 1.17
C ILE A 36 0.27 3.93 1.25
N GLY A 37 0.09 4.74 0.20
CA GLY A 37 -0.98 5.72 0.11
C GLY A 37 -2.36 5.08 0.26
N ILE A 38 -2.65 4.06 -0.55
CA ILE A 38 -3.92 3.32 -0.52
C ILE A 38 -4.18 2.70 0.85
N ALA A 39 -3.15 2.09 1.44
CA ALA A 39 -3.31 1.39 2.72
C ALA A 39 -3.52 2.33 3.91
N LEU A 40 -2.95 3.54 3.91
CA LEU A 40 -2.82 4.35 5.12
C LEU A 40 -3.52 5.71 5.06
N MET A 41 -3.76 6.30 3.88
CA MET A 41 -4.13 7.72 3.82
C MET A 41 -5.08 8.15 2.70
N GLU A 42 -5.09 7.48 1.55
CA GLU A 42 -5.88 7.92 0.40
C GLU A 42 -7.36 7.60 0.59
N VAL A 43 -8.18 8.64 0.69
CA VAL A 43 -9.63 8.55 0.85
C VAL A 43 -10.30 9.47 -0.17
N ILE A 44 -11.33 8.98 -0.84
CA ILE A 44 -12.24 9.82 -1.63
C ILE A 44 -13.57 9.86 -0.89
N THR A 45 -14.04 11.08 -0.61
CA THR A 45 -15.31 11.29 0.10
C THR A 45 -16.29 12.07 -0.76
N PHE A 46 -17.57 11.76 -0.59
CA PHE A 46 -18.67 12.39 -1.32
C PHE A 46 -19.72 12.90 -0.34
N ASP A 47 -20.42 13.98 -0.73
CA ASP A 47 -21.61 14.43 -0.02
C ASP A 47 -22.85 13.57 -0.38
N GLU A 48 -24.00 13.89 0.22
CA GLU A 48 -25.26 13.17 -0.03
C GLU A 48 -25.76 13.32 -1.47
N GLU A 49 -25.33 14.37 -2.18
CA GLU A 49 -25.65 14.65 -3.58
C GLU A 49 -24.65 14.00 -4.56
N GLY A 50 -23.58 13.36 -4.06
CA GLY A 50 -22.56 12.70 -4.87
C GLY A 50 -21.44 13.63 -5.37
N ASN A 51 -21.29 14.83 -4.81
CA ASN A 51 -20.17 15.70 -5.13
C ASN A 51 -18.91 15.27 -4.36
N CYS A 52 -17.76 15.23 -5.04
CA CYS A 52 -16.49 14.91 -4.40
C CYS A 52 -16.03 16.05 -3.49
N LEU A 53 -15.84 15.76 -2.20
CA LEU A 53 -15.46 16.74 -1.18
C LEU A 53 -13.96 16.97 -1.09
N ASN A 54 -13.13 16.05 -1.55
CA ASN A 54 -11.67 16.10 -1.45
C ASN A 54 -10.96 15.91 -2.79
N GLY A 55 -11.43 16.62 -3.81
CA GLY A 55 -10.93 16.54 -5.18
C GLY A 55 -9.65 17.33 -5.47
N SER A 56 -8.93 17.81 -4.45
CA SER A 56 -7.67 18.53 -4.62
C SER A 56 -6.57 17.95 -3.74
N PHE A 57 -5.28 18.21 -4.06
CA PHE A 57 -4.16 17.78 -3.21
C PHE A 57 -4.07 18.50 -1.85
N MET A 58 -4.96 19.44 -1.56
CA MET A 58 -5.11 19.99 -0.21
C MET A 58 -5.84 19.01 0.72
N ASP A 59 -6.74 18.20 0.16
CA ASP A 59 -7.66 17.33 0.91
C ASP A 59 -7.42 15.85 0.63
N TYR A 60 -6.99 15.50 -0.60
CA TYR A 60 -6.61 14.14 -0.98
C TYR A 60 -5.12 13.93 -0.68
N LEU A 61 -4.86 13.10 0.34
CA LEU A 61 -3.49 12.85 0.81
C LEU A 61 -2.82 11.76 -0.01
N ILE A 62 -1.67 12.09 -0.58
CA ILE A 62 -0.75 11.12 -1.20
C ILE A 62 0.52 11.02 -0.35
N PRO A 63 1.20 9.86 -0.34
CA PRO A 63 2.43 9.71 0.44
C PRO A 63 3.54 10.60 -0.12
N THR A 64 4.32 11.17 0.79
CA THR A 64 5.57 11.87 0.49
C THR A 64 6.76 10.95 0.80
N ALA A 65 7.97 11.43 0.55
CA ALA A 65 9.17 10.66 0.90
C ALA A 65 9.32 10.41 2.41
N LEU A 66 8.56 11.11 3.26
CA LEU A 66 8.61 10.92 4.72
C LEU A 66 7.82 9.69 5.19
N GLU A 67 6.79 9.31 4.45
CA GLU A 67 5.96 8.15 4.74
C GLU A 67 6.57 6.85 4.17
N CYS A 68 7.40 6.97 3.14
CA CYS A 68 8.04 5.84 2.51
C CYS A 68 9.33 5.44 3.23
N PRO A 69 9.55 4.17 3.57
CA PRO A 69 10.85 3.68 4.02
C PRO A 69 11.80 3.54 2.83
N ASP A 70 13.07 3.29 3.11
CA ASP A 70 13.99 2.75 2.10
C ASP A 70 13.50 1.34 1.73
N PHE A 71 13.10 1.15 0.46
CA PHE A 71 12.62 -0.15 -0.01
C PHE A 71 13.79 -1.09 -0.30
N GLU A 72 13.67 -2.33 0.19
CA GLU A 72 14.61 -3.41 -0.12
C GLU A 72 14.01 -4.26 -1.24
N LEU A 73 14.63 -4.21 -2.41
CA LEU A 73 14.13 -4.94 -3.58
C LEU A 73 14.92 -6.22 -3.81
N GLY A 74 14.20 -7.28 -4.12
CA GLY A 74 14.73 -8.54 -4.62
C GLY A 74 14.01 -8.95 -5.90
N GLU A 75 14.57 -9.94 -6.59
CA GLU A 75 13.95 -10.45 -7.81
C GLU A 75 14.00 -11.98 -7.86
N THR A 76 12.96 -12.54 -8.49
CA THR A 76 12.99 -13.89 -9.04
C THR A 76 12.71 -13.82 -10.52
N VAL A 77 13.18 -14.80 -11.29
CA VAL A 77 13.05 -14.80 -12.75
C VAL A 77 12.40 -16.07 -13.23
N THR A 78 11.13 -15.98 -13.61
CA THR A 78 10.43 -17.05 -14.33
C THR A 78 10.09 -16.52 -15.73
N PRO A 79 10.86 -16.88 -16.77
CA PRO A 79 10.64 -16.36 -18.11
C PRO A 79 9.26 -16.67 -18.65
N CYS A 80 8.63 -15.70 -19.32
CA CYS A 80 7.37 -15.92 -20.02
C CYS A 80 7.62 -16.87 -21.21
N PRO A 81 6.88 -18.00 -21.32
CA PRO A 81 7.08 -18.94 -22.42
C PRO A 81 6.39 -18.52 -23.72
N HIS A 82 5.57 -17.47 -23.71
CA HIS A 82 4.72 -17.10 -24.84
C HIS A 82 5.37 -16.13 -25.83
N HIS A 83 6.57 -15.62 -25.53
CA HIS A 83 7.34 -14.78 -26.43
C HIS A 83 8.85 -14.87 -26.15
N PRO A 84 9.70 -14.57 -27.16
CA PRO A 84 11.14 -14.85 -27.07
C PRO A 84 11.90 -13.96 -26.05
N LEU A 85 11.36 -12.83 -25.65
CA LEU A 85 12.02 -11.95 -24.66
C LEU A 85 11.90 -12.50 -23.23
N GLY A 86 10.92 -13.35 -22.96
CA GLY A 86 10.69 -13.90 -21.62
C GLY A 86 10.26 -12.89 -20.55
N ALA A 87 9.98 -11.63 -20.92
CA ALA A 87 9.55 -10.60 -20.01
C ALA A 87 8.07 -10.74 -19.61
N LYS A 88 7.70 -10.21 -18.47
CA LYS A 88 6.30 -10.07 -17.98
C LYS A 88 6.05 -8.64 -17.54
N GLY A 89 4.79 -8.25 -17.39
CA GLY A 89 4.42 -6.94 -16.87
C GLY A 89 4.88 -6.77 -15.41
N VAL A 90 5.24 -5.55 -15.05
CA VAL A 90 5.68 -5.19 -13.69
C VAL A 90 4.96 -3.95 -13.13
N GLY A 91 4.30 -3.16 -13.98
CA GLY A 91 3.76 -1.87 -13.61
C GLY A 91 2.78 -1.89 -12.42
N GLU A 92 1.96 -2.93 -12.30
CA GLU A 92 0.96 -3.05 -11.23
C GLU A 92 1.34 -4.06 -10.15
N SER A 93 2.38 -4.89 -10.37
CA SER A 93 2.78 -5.97 -9.46
C SER A 93 2.99 -5.48 -8.01
N PRO A 94 3.76 -4.42 -7.76
CA PRO A 94 4.01 -3.99 -6.39
C PRO A 94 2.77 -3.39 -5.72
N ASN A 95 1.87 -2.78 -6.50
CA ASN A 95 0.65 -2.18 -5.98
C ASN A 95 -0.42 -3.21 -5.62
N VAL A 96 -0.42 -4.38 -6.25
CA VAL A 96 -1.31 -5.49 -5.87
C VAL A 96 -0.93 -6.08 -4.50
N GLY A 97 0.35 -6.19 -4.21
CA GLY A 97 0.85 -6.84 -2.99
C GLY A 97 1.02 -5.92 -1.79
N SER A 98 1.32 -4.65 -2.01
CA SER A 98 1.70 -3.74 -0.90
C SER A 98 0.55 -3.35 0.02
N PRO A 99 -0.67 -2.99 -0.43
CA PRO A 99 -1.74 -2.64 0.50
C PRO A 99 -2.10 -3.79 1.45
N PRO A 100 -2.35 -5.03 0.98
CA PRO A 100 -2.66 -6.13 1.90
C PRO A 100 -1.49 -6.49 2.82
N ALA A 101 -0.24 -6.37 2.37
CA ALA A 101 0.92 -6.61 3.23
C ALA A 101 0.98 -5.62 4.39
N ILE A 102 0.70 -4.34 4.13
CA ILE A 102 0.67 -3.29 5.17
C ILE A 102 -0.48 -3.53 6.15
N VAL A 103 -1.68 -3.81 5.65
CA VAL A 103 -2.86 -4.06 6.51
C VAL A 103 -2.64 -5.28 7.38
N ASN A 104 -2.13 -6.36 6.81
CA ASN A 104 -1.81 -7.58 7.58
C ASN A 104 -0.77 -7.31 8.67
N ALA A 105 0.25 -6.50 8.39
CA ALA A 105 1.26 -6.13 9.38
C ALA A 105 0.67 -5.26 10.52
N ILE A 106 -0.29 -4.40 10.22
CA ILE A 106 -1.01 -3.60 11.23
C ILE A 106 -1.85 -4.53 12.11
N ILE A 107 -2.63 -5.43 11.51
CA ILE A 107 -3.46 -6.38 12.24
C ILE A 107 -2.58 -7.28 13.13
N ASP A 108 -1.50 -7.82 12.60
CA ASP A 108 -0.55 -8.64 13.35
C ASP A 108 0.02 -7.89 14.57
N ALA A 109 0.42 -6.63 14.39
CA ALA A 109 0.94 -5.80 15.47
C ALA A 109 -0.09 -5.48 16.57
N LEU A 110 -1.38 -5.47 16.25
CA LEU A 110 -2.47 -5.11 17.17
C LEU A 110 -3.21 -6.31 17.74
N HIS A 111 -3.09 -7.48 17.11
CA HIS A 111 -3.82 -8.68 17.49
C HIS A 111 -3.55 -9.08 18.94
N GLU A 112 -2.29 -9.27 19.30
CA GLU A 112 -1.91 -9.73 20.65
C GLU A 112 -2.22 -8.72 21.76
N THR A 113 -2.16 -7.42 21.45
CA THR A 113 -2.28 -6.36 22.45
C THR A 113 -3.67 -5.78 22.59
N HIS A 114 -4.46 -5.81 21.52
CA HIS A 114 -5.79 -5.19 21.46
C HIS A 114 -6.88 -6.13 20.94
N GLY A 115 -6.55 -7.36 20.54
CA GLY A 115 -7.52 -8.31 20.00
C GLY A 115 -8.09 -7.89 18.64
N VAL A 116 -7.36 -7.09 17.86
CA VAL A 116 -7.81 -6.62 16.55
C VAL A 116 -7.61 -7.70 15.52
N ASP A 117 -8.68 -8.14 14.87
CA ASP A 117 -8.67 -9.15 13.81
C ASP A 117 -8.91 -8.55 12.42
N HIS A 118 -9.37 -7.30 12.36
CA HIS A 118 -9.69 -6.62 11.10
C HIS A 118 -9.62 -5.11 11.24
N VAL A 119 -9.16 -4.43 10.16
CA VAL A 119 -9.25 -2.98 9.98
C VAL A 119 -9.48 -2.72 8.49
N ASP A 120 -10.49 -1.93 8.15
CA ASP A 120 -10.75 -1.53 6.76
C ASP A 120 -9.73 -0.50 6.26
N MET A 121 -9.36 -0.59 4.97
CA MET A 121 -8.54 0.43 4.32
C MET A 121 -9.35 1.71 4.00
N PRO A 122 -8.67 2.85 4.00
CA PRO A 122 -7.30 3.08 4.47
C PRO A 122 -7.23 3.02 6.00
N CYS A 123 -6.16 2.43 6.54
CA CYS A 123 -5.90 2.32 7.98
C CYS A 123 -5.44 3.67 8.55
N THR A 124 -6.30 4.67 8.47
CA THR A 124 -6.04 6.00 9.02
C THR A 124 -5.87 5.94 10.55
N PRO A 125 -5.17 6.90 11.17
CA PRO A 125 -5.02 6.93 12.63
C PRO A 125 -6.35 6.86 13.39
N ALA A 126 -7.43 7.43 12.85
CA ALA A 126 -8.75 7.39 13.46
C ALA A 126 -9.35 5.97 13.44
N ARG A 127 -9.23 5.26 12.31
CA ARG A 127 -9.70 3.88 12.17
C ARG A 127 -8.91 2.91 13.03
N VAL A 128 -7.59 3.02 12.97
CA VAL A 128 -6.70 2.20 13.82
C VAL A 128 -7.02 2.43 15.30
N TRP A 129 -7.24 3.68 15.71
CA TRP A 129 -7.64 4.00 17.08
C TRP A 129 -8.98 3.38 17.45
N ALA A 130 -9.99 3.49 16.57
CA ALA A 130 -11.30 2.90 16.82
C ALA A 130 -11.20 1.37 16.99
N ALA A 131 -10.46 0.70 16.11
CA ALA A 131 -10.20 -0.74 16.20
C ALA A 131 -9.55 -1.13 17.53
N MET A 132 -8.52 -0.40 17.98
CA MET A 132 -7.86 -0.62 19.28
C MET A 132 -8.81 -0.45 20.48
N GLN A 133 -9.89 0.31 20.33
CA GLN A 133 -10.91 0.53 21.40
C GLN A 133 -12.11 -0.42 21.27
N GLY A 134 -12.11 -1.34 20.30
CA GLY A 134 -13.27 -2.20 20.00
C GLY A 134 -14.51 -1.42 19.57
N ARG A 135 -14.34 -0.25 18.95
CA ARG A 135 -15.42 0.63 18.48
C ARG A 135 -15.65 0.44 16.99
N ALA A 136 -16.87 0.75 16.54
CA ALA A 136 -17.15 0.85 15.12
C ALA A 136 -16.21 1.87 14.45
N GLU A 137 -15.78 1.54 13.23
CA GLU A 137 -14.94 2.45 12.46
C GLU A 137 -15.68 3.76 12.15
N PRO A 138 -14.98 4.91 12.20
CA PRO A 138 -15.60 6.17 11.79
C PRO A 138 -15.97 6.11 10.30
N PRO A 139 -17.06 6.77 9.88
CA PRO A 139 -17.41 6.88 8.46
C PRO A 139 -16.26 7.52 7.68
N GLN A 140 -16.24 7.25 6.40
CA GLN A 140 -15.29 7.88 5.46
C GLN A 140 -15.61 9.34 5.26
#